data_b79c0c18e6218e3eb50873f4debea2f0
#
_entry.id   b79c0c18e6218e3eb50873f4debea2f0
#
_cell.length_a   1.000
_cell.length_b   1.000
_cell.length_c   1.000
_cell.angle_alpha   90.00
_cell.angle_beta   90.00
_cell.angle_gamma   90.00
#
_symmetry.space_group_name_H-M   'P 1'
#
loop_
_entity.id
_entity.type
_entity.pdbx_description
1 polymer ?
#
loop_
_entity_poly.entity_id
_entity_poly.type
_entity_poly.pdbx_seq_one_letter_code
_entity_poly.pdbx_strand_id
1 'polypeptide(L)'
;MDGVITMEDARALVGEVKLWPRVRDFLWDFAPQVHESWLEPNQLSLKDSPRVKRYILDSLGVEPCFHTFPKEDGSRILLLDGATLESTAKWLGALACAESLRRVTSGEVVRGLKSKFRGIYPEVFSYTAYFKENDFQRRDAYPPAEGCPQSGCPSRGETLSAQRISEDGCKMLFSVLAELPEPLIRRMKLKFPKGLCDLCLSAPLREMKAKLPAVLKLFKLKFPEAYKLCC
;
A
#
# COMPACT_ATOMS: atom_id res chain seq x y z
N MET A 1 -4.95 -28.02 -19.44
CA MET A 1 -5.03 -27.16 -20.66
C MET A 1 -4.97 -25.72 -20.19
N ASP A 2 -3.77 -25.21 -20.05
CA ASP A 2 -3.57 -23.81 -19.63
C ASP A 2 -3.63 -22.95 -20.90
N GLY A 3 -4.86 -22.62 -21.31
CA GLY A 3 -5.08 -21.71 -22.42
C GLY A 3 -4.54 -20.34 -22.07
N VAL A 4 -3.51 -19.89 -22.77
CA VAL A 4 -3.02 -18.51 -22.66
C VAL A 4 -4.18 -17.58 -23.06
N ILE A 5 -4.75 -16.87 -22.09
CA ILE A 5 -5.81 -15.89 -22.35
C ILE A 5 -5.24 -14.78 -23.22
N THR A 6 -5.83 -14.57 -24.40
CA THR A 6 -5.44 -13.48 -25.30
C THR A 6 -5.88 -12.12 -24.73
N MET A 7 -5.29 -11.04 -25.22
CA MET A 7 -5.72 -9.69 -24.83
C MET A 7 -7.18 -9.39 -25.19
N GLU A 8 -7.68 -9.97 -26.28
CA GLU A 8 -9.07 -9.80 -26.72
C GLU A 8 -10.04 -10.52 -25.79
N ASP A 9 -9.73 -11.77 -25.40
CA ASP A 9 -10.51 -12.53 -24.43
C ASP A 9 -10.53 -11.82 -23.07
N ALA A 10 -9.38 -11.32 -22.63
CA ALA A 10 -9.24 -10.58 -21.38
C ALA A 10 -10.08 -9.28 -21.39
N ARG A 11 -10.10 -8.56 -22.53
CA ARG A 11 -10.92 -7.35 -22.67
C ARG A 11 -12.41 -7.66 -22.55
N ALA A 12 -12.87 -8.75 -23.16
CA ALA A 12 -14.27 -9.18 -23.06
C ALA A 12 -14.64 -9.57 -21.62
N LEU A 13 -13.72 -10.24 -20.89
CA LEU A 13 -13.95 -10.67 -19.52
C LEU A 13 -13.96 -9.52 -18.49
N VAL A 14 -13.21 -8.45 -18.72
CA VAL A 14 -13.19 -7.28 -17.83
C VAL A 14 -14.51 -6.50 -17.84
N GLY A 15 -15.26 -6.54 -18.96
CA GLY A 15 -16.60 -5.97 -19.08
C GLY A 15 -16.70 -4.43 -19.00
N GLU A 16 -15.73 -3.73 -18.40
CA GLU A 16 -15.73 -2.28 -18.24
C GLU A 16 -14.71 -1.62 -19.17
N VAL A 17 -15.18 -0.96 -20.21
CA VAL A 17 -14.32 -0.29 -21.22
C VAL A 17 -13.34 0.70 -20.59
N LYS A 18 -13.76 1.44 -19.56
CA LYS A 18 -12.92 2.42 -18.86
C LYS A 18 -11.83 1.80 -18.00
N LEU A 19 -12.05 0.58 -17.54
CA LEU A 19 -11.10 -0.16 -16.70
C LEU A 19 -9.99 -0.80 -17.55
N TRP A 20 -10.31 -1.18 -18.78
CA TRP A 20 -9.44 -1.94 -19.66
C TRP A 20 -8.01 -1.36 -19.83
N PRO A 21 -7.81 -0.05 -20.08
CA PRO A 21 -6.45 0.46 -20.22
C PRO A 21 -5.58 0.18 -19.00
N ARG A 22 -6.12 0.37 -17.79
CA ARG A 22 -5.41 0.12 -16.53
C ARG A 22 -5.13 -1.35 -16.29
N VAL A 23 -6.08 -2.23 -16.62
CA VAL A 23 -5.90 -3.68 -16.56
C VAL A 23 -4.83 -4.13 -17.54
N ARG A 24 -4.87 -3.66 -18.77
CA ARG A 24 -3.85 -3.94 -19.79
C ARG A 24 -2.47 -3.51 -19.30
N ASP A 25 -2.33 -2.29 -18.82
CA ASP A 25 -1.05 -1.75 -18.35
C ASP A 25 -0.55 -2.53 -17.13
N PHE A 26 -1.44 -2.95 -16.23
CA PHE A 26 -1.08 -3.75 -15.06
C PHE A 26 -0.67 -5.19 -15.42
N LEU A 27 -1.35 -5.83 -16.37
CA LEU A 27 -1.11 -7.24 -16.68
C LEU A 27 -0.02 -7.45 -17.76
N TRP A 28 0.05 -6.58 -18.77
CA TRP A 28 0.92 -6.76 -19.94
C TRP A 28 1.98 -5.67 -20.12
N ASP A 29 1.75 -4.44 -19.65
CA ASP A 29 2.73 -3.34 -19.72
C ASP A 29 3.11 -2.82 -18.33
N PHE A 30 3.48 -3.72 -17.44
CA PHE A 30 3.71 -3.43 -16.03
C PHE A 30 5.05 -2.74 -15.74
N ALA A 31 6.07 -2.92 -16.57
CA ALA A 31 7.43 -2.42 -16.31
C ALA A 31 7.49 -0.91 -15.98
N PRO A 32 6.72 0.00 -16.61
CA PRO A 32 6.69 1.41 -16.24
C PRO A 32 6.17 1.69 -14.82
N GLN A 33 5.41 0.74 -14.25
CA GLN A 33 4.84 0.86 -12.90
C GLN A 33 5.78 0.37 -11.80
N VAL A 34 6.90 -0.27 -12.16
CA VAL A 34 7.91 -0.74 -11.21
C VAL A 34 8.61 0.47 -10.59
N HIS A 35 8.67 0.51 -9.26
CA HIS A 35 9.37 1.56 -8.55
C HIS A 35 10.87 1.49 -8.85
N GLU A 36 11.50 2.64 -9.07
CA GLU A 36 12.90 2.77 -9.50
C GLU A 36 13.91 2.03 -8.62
N SER A 37 13.64 1.92 -7.32
CA SER A 37 14.53 1.22 -6.37
C SER A 37 14.69 -0.30 -6.62
N TRP A 38 13.85 -0.88 -7.49
CA TRP A 38 13.96 -2.27 -7.93
C TRP A 38 14.81 -2.43 -9.19
N LEU A 39 15.13 -1.33 -9.86
CA LEU A 39 15.80 -1.31 -11.14
C LEU A 39 17.29 -0.96 -10.97
N GLU A 40 18.12 -1.54 -11.82
CA GLU A 40 19.51 -1.11 -11.95
C GLU A 40 19.60 0.23 -12.72
N PRO A 41 20.65 1.03 -12.50
CA PRO A 41 20.80 2.35 -13.16
C PRO A 41 20.72 2.31 -14.69
N ASN A 42 21.22 1.25 -15.32
CA ASN A 42 21.15 1.03 -16.76
C ASN A 42 19.73 0.68 -17.26
N GLN A 43 18.89 0.10 -16.41
CA GLN A 43 17.51 -0.23 -16.71
C GLN A 43 16.60 1.00 -16.64
N LEU A 44 16.89 1.95 -15.73
CA LEU A 44 16.11 3.16 -15.54
C LEU A 44 15.99 4.01 -16.80
N SER A 45 17.10 4.19 -17.54
CA SER A 45 17.14 4.99 -18.75
C SER A 45 16.46 4.34 -19.96
N LEU A 46 16.26 3.02 -19.93
CA LEU A 46 15.78 2.22 -21.07
C LEU A 46 14.46 1.51 -20.77
N LYS A 47 13.83 1.78 -19.63
CA LYS A 47 12.62 1.07 -19.17
C LYS A 47 11.44 1.12 -20.16
N ASP A 48 11.41 2.06 -21.08
CA ASP A 48 10.38 2.16 -22.11
C ASP A 48 10.66 1.27 -23.34
N SER A 49 11.88 0.73 -23.49
CA SER A 49 12.22 -0.20 -24.55
C SER A 49 11.49 -1.55 -24.34
N PRO A 50 10.82 -2.12 -25.37
CA PRO A 50 10.07 -3.39 -25.24
C PRO A 50 10.96 -4.56 -24.77
N ARG A 51 12.22 -4.61 -25.23
CA ARG A 51 13.17 -5.65 -24.81
C ARG A 51 13.57 -5.51 -23.34
N VAL A 52 13.81 -4.26 -22.89
CA VAL A 52 14.19 -3.98 -21.50
C VAL A 52 12.99 -4.21 -20.58
N LYS A 53 11.77 -3.83 -20.98
CA LYS A 53 10.55 -4.14 -20.24
C LYS A 53 10.44 -5.63 -19.96
N ARG A 54 10.59 -6.48 -20.97
CA ARG A 54 10.53 -7.92 -20.80
C ARG A 54 11.63 -8.43 -19.88
N TYR A 55 12.87 -7.99 -20.07
CA TYR A 55 13.99 -8.35 -19.22
C TYR A 55 13.76 -7.96 -17.76
N ILE A 56 13.23 -6.75 -17.49
CA ILE A 56 12.87 -6.30 -16.14
C ILE A 56 11.86 -7.26 -15.51
N LEU A 57 10.77 -7.58 -16.21
CA LEU A 57 9.74 -8.45 -15.68
C LEU A 57 10.26 -9.86 -15.39
N ASP A 58 11.06 -10.41 -16.31
CA ASP A 58 11.67 -11.73 -16.14
C ASP A 58 12.65 -11.74 -14.96
N SER A 59 13.52 -10.71 -14.83
CA SER A 59 14.49 -10.59 -13.74
C SER A 59 13.86 -10.40 -12.37
N LEU A 60 12.69 -9.76 -12.31
CA LEU A 60 11.90 -9.59 -11.10
C LEU A 60 10.93 -10.76 -10.84
N GLY A 61 10.93 -11.77 -11.70
CA GLY A 61 10.08 -12.95 -11.61
C GLY A 61 8.59 -12.59 -11.65
N VAL A 62 8.21 -11.66 -12.51
CA VAL A 62 6.82 -11.26 -12.71
C VAL A 62 6.17 -12.23 -13.68
N GLU A 63 5.43 -13.19 -13.15
CA GLU A 63 4.74 -14.20 -13.95
C GLU A 63 3.52 -13.63 -14.66
N PRO A 64 3.19 -14.13 -15.87
CA PRO A 64 1.91 -13.86 -16.51
C PRO A 64 0.77 -14.29 -15.59
N CYS A 65 -0.21 -13.45 -15.41
CA CYS A 65 -1.43 -13.80 -14.68
C CYS A 65 -2.60 -13.03 -15.28
N PHE A 66 -3.80 -13.54 -15.05
CA PHE A 66 -5.03 -12.86 -15.42
C PHE A 66 -5.96 -12.79 -14.22
N HIS A 67 -6.69 -11.67 -14.11
CA HIS A 67 -7.71 -11.45 -13.10
C HIS A 67 -8.77 -10.50 -13.65
N THR A 68 -10.03 -10.69 -13.29
CA THR A 68 -11.16 -9.89 -13.79
C THR A 68 -11.37 -8.58 -13.07
N PHE A 69 -10.69 -8.37 -11.95
CA PHE A 69 -10.76 -7.16 -11.11
C PHE A 69 -12.20 -6.78 -10.69
N PRO A 70 -12.93 -7.69 -10.02
CA PRO A 70 -14.23 -7.35 -9.45
C PRO A 70 -14.11 -6.26 -8.38
N LYS A 71 -15.22 -5.56 -8.09
CA LYS A 71 -15.21 -4.47 -7.09
C LYS A 71 -15.12 -5.00 -5.67
N GLU A 72 -15.66 -6.18 -5.45
CA GLU A 72 -15.94 -6.76 -4.14
C GLU A 72 -14.68 -7.27 -3.43
N ASP A 73 -13.68 -7.72 -4.18
CA ASP A 73 -12.45 -8.33 -3.64
C ASP A 73 -11.31 -7.33 -3.38
N GLY A 74 -11.52 -6.05 -3.73
CA GLY A 74 -10.50 -5.01 -3.58
C GLY A 74 -9.38 -5.07 -4.62
N SER A 75 -9.41 -5.99 -5.58
CA SER A 75 -8.35 -6.16 -6.60
C SER A 75 -8.12 -4.90 -7.44
N ARG A 76 -9.14 -4.04 -7.59
CA ARG A 76 -9.01 -2.76 -8.30
C ARG A 76 -8.02 -1.80 -7.65
N ILE A 77 -7.70 -1.96 -6.37
CA ILE A 77 -6.64 -1.22 -5.69
C ILE A 77 -5.28 -1.44 -6.37
N LEU A 78 -5.06 -2.63 -6.92
CA LEU A 78 -3.83 -2.95 -7.66
C LEU A 78 -3.63 -2.11 -8.92
N LEU A 79 -4.72 -1.57 -9.49
CA LEU A 79 -4.70 -0.76 -10.71
C LEU A 79 -4.34 0.72 -10.45
N LEU A 80 -4.21 1.12 -9.17
CA LEU A 80 -3.74 2.46 -8.80
C LEU A 80 -2.24 2.59 -9.07
N ASP A 81 -1.80 3.82 -9.33
CA ASP A 81 -0.38 4.13 -9.46
C ASP A 81 0.37 4.02 -8.12
N GLY A 82 1.69 3.87 -8.20
CA GLY A 82 2.54 3.69 -7.01
C GLY A 82 2.48 4.86 -6.03
N ALA A 83 2.38 6.10 -6.53
CA ALA A 83 2.31 7.30 -5.69
C ALA A 83 1.01 7.33 -4.87
N THR A 84 -0.13 6.99 -5.50
CA THR A 84 -1.42 6.87 -4.82
C THR A 84 -1.39 5.75 -3.77
N LEU A 85 -0.81 4.59 -4.10
CA LEU A 85 -0.68 3.47 -3.16
C LEU A 85 0.21 3.83 -1.97
N GLU A 86 1.36 4.45 -2.19
CA GLU A 86 2.27 4.90 -1.13
C GLU A 86 1.61 5.95 -0.22
N SER A 87 0.91 6.92 -0.81
CA SER A 87 0.16 7.92 -0.06
C SER A 87 -0.96 7.28 0.77
N THR A 88 -1.68 6.29 0.20
CA THR A 88 -2.70 5.52 0.91
C THR A 88 -2.11 4.77 2.10
N ALA A 89 -0.96 4.11 1.92
CA ALA A 89 -0.27 3.43 3.01
C ALA A 89 0.12 4.41 4.13
N LYS A 90 0.67 5.58 3.79
CA LYS A 90 0.99 6.63 4.78
C LYS A 90 -0.24 7.09 5.56
N TRP A 91 -1.37 7.28 4.89
CA TRP A 91 -2.64 7.65 5.54
C TRP A 91 -3.16 6.55 6.47
N LEU A 92 -3.15 5.28 6.02
CA LEU A 92 -3.58 4.14 6.84
C LEU A 92 -2.74 4.01 8.10
N GLY A 93 -1.41 4.07 7.97
CA GLY A 93 -0.50 4.03 9.11
C GLY A 93 -0.71 5.20 10.07
N ALA A 94 -0.88 6.42 9.55
CA ALA A 94 -1.13 7.60 10.37
C ALA A 94 -2.48 7.51 11.12
N LEU A 95 -3.55 7.05 10.47
CA LEU A 95 -4.86 6.84 11.09
C LEU A 95 -4.79 5.78 12.19
N ALA A 96 -4.12 4.66 11.93
CA ALA A 96 -3.94 3.60 12.92
C ALA A 96 -3.10 4.05 14.14
N CYS A 97 -2.16 4.98 13.94
CA CYS A 97 -1.30 5.52 14.99
C CYS A 97 -1.83 6.85 15.58
N ALA A 98 -3.00 7.33 15.17
CA ALA A 98 -3.45 8.69 15.49
C ALA A 98 -3.48 8.98 17.00
N GLU A 99 -3.89 8.03 17.83
CA GLU A 99 -3.91 8.17 19.27
C GLU A 99 -2.48 8.32 19.84
N SER A 100 -1.54 7.49 19.37
CA SER A 100 -0.13 7.61 19.75
C SER A 100 0.49 8.92 19.25
N LEU A 101 0.12 9.36 18.04
CA LEU A 101 0.57 10.63 17.47
C LEU A 101 0.11 11.84 18.26
N ARG A 102 -1.09 11.81 18.87
CA ARG A 102 -1.59 12.88 19.74
C ARG A 102 -0.76 13.05 21.01
N ARG A 103 -0.14 11.96 21.48
CA ARG A 103 0.67 11.93 22.71
C ARG A 103 2.14 12.31 22.48
N VAL A 104 2.56 12.51 21.23
CA VAL A 104 3.94 12.88 20.91
C VAL A 104 4.19 14.32 21.33
N THR A 105 5.07 14.51 22.30
CA THR A 105 5.48 15.83 22.85
C THR A 105 6.87 16.27 22.36
N SER A 106 7.69 15.33 21.87
CA SER A 106 9.03 15.64 21.37
C SER A 106 8.99 16.52 20.12
N GLY A 107 9.54 17.72 20.19
CA GLY A 107 9.60 18.66 19.08
C GLY A 107 10.40 18.12 17.87
N GLU A 108 11.38 17.26 18.09
CA GLU A 108 12.16 16.62 17.03
C GLU A 108 11.32 15.61 16.25
N VAL A 109 10.60 14.73 16.97
CA VAL A 109 9.70 13.74 16.36
C VAL A 109 8.59 14.46 15.58
N VAL A 110 7.99 15.51 16.15
CA VAL A 110 6.96 16.31 15.46
C VAL A 110 7.51 16.95 14.19
N ARG A 111 8.73 17.50 14.21
CA ARG A 111 9.37 18.06 12.99
C ARG A 111 9.60 16.98 11.93
N GLY A 112 10.10 15.82 12.33
CA GLY A 112 10.32 14.68 11.45
C GLY A 112 9.01 14.20 10.80
N LEU A 113 7.92 14.11 11.58
CA LEU A 113 6.59 13.77 11.08
C LEU A 113 6.06 14.83 10.10
N LYS A 114 6.14 16.11 10.43
CA LYS A 114 5.71 17.19 9.53
C LYS A 114 6.48 17.18 8.20
N SER A 115 7.78 16.87 8.23
CA SER A 115 8.61 16.81 7.05
C SER A 115 8.22 15.62 6.13
N LYS A 116 8.12 14.41 6.69
CA LYS A 116 7.88 13.17 5.93
C LYS A 116 6.40 12.92 5.62
N PHE A 117 5.48 13.41 6.45
CA PHE A 117 4.02 13.30 6.30
C PHE A 117 3.39 14.65 5.95
N ARG A 118 4.04 15.41 5.10
CA ARG A 118 3.54 16.72 4.64
C ARG A 118 2.13 16.57 4.07
N GLY A 119 1.18 17.34 4.60
CA GLY A 119 -0.24 17.28 4.22
C GLY A 119 -1.04 16.18 4.94
N ILE A 120 -0.41 15.18 5.57
CA ILE A 120 -1.10 14.17 6.37
C ILE A 120 -1.12 14.58 7.84
N TYR A 121 0.03 14.95 8.37
CA TYR A 121 0.16 15.46 9.74
C TYR A 121 0.11 17.00 9.75
N PRO A 122 -0.77 17.68 10.49
CA PRO A 122 -1.70 17.15 11.52
C PRO A 122 -3.10 16.80 11.01
N GLU A 123 -3.36 16.83 9.71
CA GLU A 123 -4.69 16.67 9.12
C GLU A 123 -5.36 15.35 9.52
N VAL A 124 -4.57 14.29 9.74
CA VAL A 124 -5.05 12.96 10.16
C VAL A 124 -6.00 13.01 11.36
N PHE A 125 -5.78 13.91 12.29
CA PHE A 125 -6.61 14.01 13.50
C PHE A 125 -8.06 14.40 13.22
N SER A 126 -8.30 15.18 12.16
CA SER A 126 -9.66 15.53 11.72
C SER A 126 -10.41 14.35 11.11
N TYR A 127 -9.68 13.36 10.63
CA TYR A 127 -10.27 12.19 9.96
C TYR A 127 -10.54 11.02 10.90
N THR A 128 -9.93 11.00 12.09
CA THR A 128 -10.13 9.89 13.05
C THR A 128 -11.60 9.67 13.41
N ALA A 129 -12.41 10.72 13.47
CA ALA A 129 -13.83 10.63 13.77
C ALA A 129 -14.65 9.85 12.71
N TYR A 130 -14.13 9.72 11.50
CA TYR A 130 -14.80 8.98 10.44
C TYR A 130 -14.55 7.46 10.50
N PHE A 131 -13.57 7.00 11.28
CA PHE A 131 -13.20 5.59 11.36
C PHE A 131 -13.56 5.02 12.72
N LYS A 132 -14.01 3.75 12.71
CA LYS A 132 -14.32 3.02 13.94
C LYS A 132 -13.05 2.36 14.47
N GLU A 133 -13.01 2.10 15.76
CA GLU A 133 -11.89 1.40 16.42
C GLU A 133 -11.56 0.05 15.76
N ASN A 134 -12.58 -0.65 15.27
CA ASN A 134 -12.44 -1.96 14.61
C ASN A 134 -12.15 -1.89 13.10
N ASP A 135 -12.00 -0.71 12.51
CA ASP A 135 -11.65 -0.55 11.09
C ASP A 135 -10.17 -0.89 10.85
N PHE A 136 -9.36 -0.70 11.89
CA PHE A 136 -7.94 -1.02 11.90
C PHE A 136 -7.64 -1.91 13.11
N GLN A 137 -7.36 -3.19 12.87
CA GLN A 137 -6.89 -4.07 13.94
C GLN A 137 -5.39 -3.87 14.10
N ARG A 138 -5.00 -3.35 15.25
CA ARG A 138 -3.64 -3.28 15.73
C ARG A 138 -3.54 -4.23 16.91
N ARG A 139 -2.72 -5.28 16.82
CA ARG A 139 -2.29 -5.97 18.03
C ARG A 139 -1.38 -5.02 18.79
N ASP A 140 -1.57 -4.95 20.11
CA ASP A 140 -0.91 -4.04 21.05
C ASP A 140 0.56 -3.78 20.68
N ALA A 141 0.77 -2.82 19.81
CA ALA A 141 2.07 -2.55 19.22
C ALA A 141 3.00 -1.81 20.20
N TYR A 142 2.47 -1.46 21.36
CA TYR A 142 3.22 -0.88 22.45
C TYR A 142 2.65 -1.48 23.75
N PRO A 143 3.16 -2.62 24.21
CA PRO A 143 2.86 -3.05 25.58
C PRO A 143 3.25 -1.90 26.50
N PRO A 144 2.39 -1.53 27.47
CA PRO A 144 2.80 -0.60 28.52
C PRO A 144 4.09 -1.16 29.12
N ALA A 145 5.13 -0.33 29.20
CA ALA A 145 6.38 -0.76 29.80
C ALA A 145 6.08 -1.30 31.18
N GLU A 146 6.34 -2.59 31.39
CA GLU A 146 6.24 -3.20 32.72
C GLU A 146 7.15 -2.39 33.66
N GLY A 147 6.55 -1.72 34.63
CA GLY A 147 7.26 -0.92 35.63
C GLY A 147 7.18 0.59 35.49
N CYS A 148 6.39 1.15 34.59
CA CYS A 148 6.15 2.58 34.59
C CYS A 148 4.95 2.92 35.50
N PRO A 149 5.14 3.59 36.64
CA PRO A 149 4.04 3.97 37.53
C PRO A 149 3.20 5.03 36.82
N GLN A 150 2.00 4.67 36.39
CA GLN A 150 0.85 5.51 36.04
C GLN A 150 1.03 6.73 35.10
N SER A 151 2.16 6.95 34.50
CA SER A 151 2.35 7.95 33.46
C SER A 151 2.67 7.23 32.15
N GLY A 152 1.70 7.19 31.23
CA GLY A 152 1.78 6.51 29.94
C GLY A 152 2.89 7.02 29.02
N CYS A 153 4.13 6.79 29.41
CA CYS A 153 5.29 6.97 28.54
C CYS A 153 5.52 5.67 27.75
N PRO A 154 5.61 5.73 26.41
CA PRO A 154 6.12 4.60 25.65
C PRO A 154 7.54 4.29 26.17
N SER A 155 7.79 3.00 26.41
CA SER A 155 9.12 2.51 26.80
C SER A 155 10.17 3.03 25.81
N ARG A 156 11.33 3.40 26.33
CA ARG A 156 12.50 4.00 25.64
C ARG A 156 13.01 3.24 24.40
N GLY A 157 12.37 2.17 23.95
CA GLY A 157 12.86 1.29 22.89
C GLY A 157 12.24 1.47 21.51
N GLU A 158 11.00 1.97 21.39
CA GLU A 158 10.34 2.06 20.10
C GLU A 158 9.79 3.46 19.86
N THR A 159 10.65 4.35 19.38
CA THR A 159 10.23 5.68 18.94
C THR A 159 9.30 5.55 17.72
N LEU A 160 8.13 6.18 17.83
CA LEU A 160 7.19 6.33 16.71
C LEU A 160 7.89 7.12 15.59
N SER A 161 8.41 6.41 14.59
CA SER A 161 9.09 7.03 13.46
C SER A 161 8.17 7.11 12.25
N ALA A 162 8.39 8.11 11.40
CA ALA A 162 7.67 8.22 10.13
C ALA A 162 7.84 6.96 9.24
N GLN A 163 9.00 6.33 9.29
CA GLN A 163 9.27 5.09 8.58
C GLN A 163 8.35 3.98 9.08
N ARG A 164 8.28 3.75 10.40
CA ARG A 164 7.43 2.72 10.99
C ARG A 164 5.94 2.93 10.69
N ILE A 165 5.47 4.18 10.74
CA ILE A 165 4.09 4.50 10.36
C ILE A 165 3.81 4.10 8.90
N SER A 166 4.77 4.37 8.00
CA SER A 166 4.64 3.97 6.58
C SER A 166 4.65 2.45 6.41
N GLU A 167 5.50 1.74 7.16
CA GLU A 167 5.56 0.27 7.17
C GLU A 167 4.25 -0.34 7.66
N ASP A 168 3.73 0.16 8.78
CA ASP A 168 2.47 -0.30 9.34
C ASP A 168 1.30 -0.08 8.38
N GLY A 169 1.25 1.08 7.74
CA GLY A 169 0.25 1.37 6.72
C GLY A 169 0.37 0.48 5.48
N CYS A 170 1.60 0.18 5.07
CA CYS A 170 1.87 -0.75 3.97
C CYS A 170 1.38 -2.17 4.32
N LYS A 171 1.67 -2.67 5.54
CA LYS A 171 1.15 -3.97 6.03
C LYS A 171 -0.37 -4.01 6.02
N MET A 172 -1.02 -2.94 6.47
CA MET A 172 -2.48 -2.82 6.43
C MET A 172 -3.03 -2.90 5.01
N LEU A 173 -2.41 -2.19 4.07
CA LEU A 173 -2.85 -2.20 2.67
C LEU A 173 -2.67 -3.60 2.06
N PHE A 174 -1.54 -4.27 2.30
CA PHE A 174 -1.32 -5.64 1.86
C PHE A 174 -2.27 -6.64 2.52
N SER A 175 -2.66 -6.42 3.78
CA SER A 175 -3.59 -7.31 4.47
C SER A 175 -4.99 -7.35 3.84
N VAL A 176 -5.42 -6.25 3.24
CA VAL A 176 -6.71 -6.17 2.51
C VAL A 176 -6.70 -7.03 1.25
N LEU A 177 -5.52 -7.22 0.66
CA LEU A 177 -5.31 -7.90 -0.61
C LEU A 177 -4.73 -9.31 -0.44
N ALA A 178 -4.61 -9.79 0.81
CA ALA A 178 -3.90 -11.03 1.12
C ALA A 178 -4.54 -12.30 0.53
N GLU A 179 -5.82 -12.23 0.13
CA GLU A 179 -6.55 -13.34 -0.48
C GLU A 179 -6.39 -13.39 -2.02
N LEU A 180 -5.78 -12.36 -2.61
CA LEU A 180 -5.54 -12.33 -4.05
C LEU A 180 -4.38 -13.27 -4.46
N PRO A 181 -4.36 -13.73 -5.73
CA PRO A 181 -3.27 -14.55 -6.24
C PRO A 181 -1.88 -13.92 -6.06
N GLU A 182 -0.88 -14.72 -5.66
CA GLU A 182 0.49 -14.25 -5.40
C GLU A 182 1.11 -13.45 -6.56
N PRO A 183 0.93 -13.80 -7.85
CA PRO A 183 1.46 -12.99 -8.95
C PRO A 183 0.94 -11.55 -8.96
N LEU A 184 -0.31 -11.33 -8.53
CA LEU A 184 -0.88 -9.98 -8.41
C LEU A 184 -0.28 -9.21 -7.24
N ILE A 185 -0.16 -9.87 -6.10
CA ILE A 185 0.48 -9.29 -4.89
C ILE A 185 1.93 -8.92 -5.18
N ARG A 186 2.66 -9.76 -5.91
CA ARG A 186 4.03 -9.49 -6.32
C ARG A 186 4.14 -8.23 -7.18
N ARG A 187 3.25 -8.05 -8.16
CA ARG A 187 3.19 -6.80 -8.94
C ARG A 187 2.93 -5.58 -8.05
N MET A 188 2.03 -5.70 -7.08
CA MET A 188 1.79 -4.62 -6.13
C MET A 188 3.06 -4.26 -5.34
N LYS A 189 3.80 -5.27 -4.84
CA LYS A 189 5.07 -5.06 -4.12
C LYS A 189 6.03 -4.22 -4.94
N LEU A 190 6.15 -4.49 -6.22
CA LEU A 190 7.06 -3.80 -7.12
C LEU A 190 6.70 -2.32 -7.38
N LYS A 191 5.48 -1.89 -7.05
CA LYS A 191 5.08 -0.48 -7.11
C LYS A 191 5.59 0.35 -5.93
N PHE A 192 6.02 -0.30 -4.85
CA PHE A 192 6.54 0.35 -3.64
C PHE A 192 8.08 0.38 -3.63
N PRO A 193 8.69 1.29 -2.86
CA PRO A 193 10.12 1.26 -2.61
C PRO A 193 10.57 -0.10 -2.05
N LYS A 194 11.65 -0.67 -2.60
CA LYS A 194 12.18 -1.99 -2.22
C LYS A 194 12.39 -2.11 -0.71
N GLY A 195 13.08 -1.14 -0.10
CA GLY A 195 13.36 -1.17 1.34
C GLY A 195 12.09 -1.15 2.21
N LEU A 196 11.02 -0.50 1.75
CA LEU A 196 9.73 -0.52 2.46
C LEU A 196 9.08 -1.91 2.37
N CYS A 197 9.12 -2.54 1.20
CA CYS A 197 8.56 -3.88 1.01
C CYS A 197 9.32 -4.95 1.79
N ASP A 198 10.64 -4.92 1.78
CA ASP A 198 11.47 -5.89 2.51
C ASP A 198 11.16 -5.87 4.01
N LEU A 199 10.95 -4.67 4.58
CA LEU A 199 10.56 -4.50 5.98
C LEU A 199 9.11 -4.94 6.26
N CYS A 200 8.18 -4.60 5.37
CA CYS A 200 6.76 -4.94 5.55
C CYS A 200 6.49 -6.45 5.51
N LEU A 201 7.25 -7.19 4.72
CA LEU A 201 6.99 -8.60 4.45
C LEU A 201 7.82 -9.55 5.30
N SER A 202 8.85 -9.06 5.98
CA SER A 202 9.65 -9.83 6.94
C SER A 202 8.89 -10.17 8.23
N ALA A 203 7.83 -9.43 8.55
CA ALA A 203 6.97 -9.69 9.70
C ALA A 203 5.63 -10.30 9.27
N PRO A 204 5.03 -11.19 10.08
CA PRO A 204 3.75 -11.79 9.72
C PRO A 204 2.68 -10.71 9.54
N LEU A 205 2.01 -10.72 8.38
CA LEU A 205 0.90 -9.80 8.05
C LEU A 205 -0.29 -9.87 9.03
N ARG A 206 -0.24 -10.86 9.95
CA ARG A 206 -1.32 -11.13 10.92
C ARG A 206 -1.48 -10.07 12.01
N GLU A 207 -0.48 -9.24 12.22
CA GLU A 207 -0.48 -8.30 13.35
C GLU A 207 -1.17 -6.97 13.07
N MET A 208 -1.27 -6.59 11.80
CA MET A 208 -1.89 -5.32 11.39
C MET A 208 -2.84 -5.55 10.23
N LYS A 209 -4.13 -5.36 10.48
CA LYS A 209 -5.17 -5.56 9.47
C LYS A 209 -5.99 -4.29 9.29
N ALA A 210 -6.28 -3.95 8.04
CA ALA A 210 -7.33 -3.02 7.68
C ALA A 210 -8.49 -3.77 7.01
N LYS A 211 -9.69 -3.25 7.14
CA LYS A 211 -10.85 -3.77 6.40
C LYS A 211 -10.98 -3.05 5.07
N LEU A 212 -11.31 -3.76 4.00
CA LEU A 212 -11.55 -3.16 2.69
C LEU A 212 -12.50 -1.94 2.74
N PRO A 213 -13.64 -1.98 3.45
CA PRO A 213 -14.52 -0.81 3.58
C PRO A 213 -13.84 0.43 4.19
N ALA A 214 -12.87 0.26 5.10
CA ALA A 214 -12.12 1.37 5.67
C ALA A 214 -11.18 1.99 4.63
N VAL A 215 -10.51 1.17 3.81
CA VAL A 215 -9.66 1.66 2.71
C VAL A 215 -10.50 2.40 1.66
N LEU A 216 -11.65 1.85 1.26
CA LEU A 216 -12.55 2.52 0.32
C LEU A 216 -13.11 3.84 0.88
N LYS A 217 -13.38 3.89 2.17
CA LYS A 217 -13.78 5.12 2.86
C LYS A 217 -12.66 6.17 2.85
N LEU A 218 -11.42 5.76 3.07
CA LEU A 218 -10.25 6.64 2.93
C LEU A 218 -10.14 7.18 1.50
N PHE A 219 -10.33 6.32 0.48
CA PHE A 219 -10.35 6.76 -0.92
C PHE A 219 -11.43 7.80 -1.17
N LYS A 220 -12.65 7.58 -0.69
CA LYS A 220 -13.75 8.54 -0.83
C LYS A 220 -13.41 9.91 -0.24
N LEU A 221 -12.69 9.94 0.88
CA LEU A 221 -12.34 11.17 1.60
C LEU A 221 -11.12 11.89 1.02
N LYS A 222 -10.11 11.15 0.54
CA LYS A 222 -8.80 11.70 0.18
C LYS A 222 -8.39 11.49 -1.27
N PHE A 223 -8.90 10.46 -1.91
CA PHE A 223 -8.50 10.04 -3.25
C PHE A 223 -9.73 9.76 -4.12
N PRO A 224 -10.54 10.80 -4.47
CA PRO A 224 -11.83 10.59 -5.14
C PRO A 224 -11.71 9.85 -6.49
N GLU A 225 -10.60 10.02 -7.21
CA GLU A 225 -10.36 9.29 -8.47
C GLU A 225 -10.05 7.80 -8.21
N ALA A 226 -9.31 7.49 -7.15
CA ALA A 226 -9.10 6.11 -6.72
C ALA A 226 -10.42 5.47 -6.27
N TYR A 227 -11.26 6.21 -5.55
CA TYR A 227 -12.59 5.73 -5.15
C TYR A 227 -13.46 5.38 -6.36
N LYS A 228 -13.55 6.26 -7.36
CA LYS A 228 -14.30 6.00 -8.61
C LYS A 228 -13.80 4.76 -9.36
N LEU A 229 -12.50 4.47 -9.27
CA LEU A 229 -11.93 3.28 -9.90
C LEU A 229 -12.29 2.01 -9.14
N CYS A 230 -12.26 2.07 -7.79
CA CYS A 230 -12.47 0.90 -6.94
C CYS A 230 -13.94 0.57 -6.68
N CYS A 231 -14.83 1.55 -6.80
CA CYS A 231 -16.27 1.43 -6.59
C CYS A 231 -17.05 1.71 -7.86
#